data_9e8392389a3e8635f2a9c5432dd9f448
#
_entry.id   9e8392389a3e8635f2a9c5432dd9f448
#
_cell.length_a   1.000
_cell.length_b   1.000
_cell.length_c   1.000
_cell.angle_alpha   90.00
_cell.angle_beta   90.00
_cell.angle_gamma   90.00
#
_symmetry.space_group_name_H-M   'P 1'
#
loop_
_entity.id
_entity.type
_entity.pdbx_description
1 polymer ?
#
loop_
_entity_poly.entity_id
_entity_poly.type
_entity_poly.pdbx_seq_one_letter_code
_entity_poly.pdbx_strand_id
1 'polypeptide(L)'
;MTDTRSNIVAWAHWAVKNKAHFIYSEGPKRMSAIGVWPLKFPITADCSAAFTWYYWIAGARDPNNLGYNHEGFTGTLLSHGVHIPITEVVPGDAVVYGPGSGWHVGIVVEVHGADVLTVSHGQMGDPSYVWVNQPKTVPTRGYSHDGRQPQTFLRFPTGAVATVHTPPTK
;
A
#
# COMPACT_ATOMS: atom_id res chain seq x y z
N MET A 1 13.39 17.77 -6.38
CA MET A 1 13.35 16.30 -6.56
C MET A 1 12.26 15.75 -5.66
N THR A 2 11.29 15.04 -6.21
CA THR A 2 10.21 14.44 -5.42
C THR A 2 10.80 13.31 -4.57
N ASP A 3 10.55 13.37 -3.26
CA ASP A 3 10.95 12.30 -2.35
C ASP A 3 10.22 10.99 -2.74
N THR A 4 10.96 9.90 -2.75
CA THR A 4 10.41 8.60 -3.15
C THR A 4 9.24 8.17 -2.27
N ARG A 5 9.31 8.47 -0.95
CA ARG A 5 8.21 8.22 -0.03
C ARG A 5 6.95 8.99 -0.44
N SER A 6 7.08 10.28 -0.72
CA SER A 6 5.96 11.10 -1.20
C SER A 6 5.40 10.57 -2.51
N ASN A 7 6.25 10.04 -3.37
CA ASN A 7 5.86 9.48 -4.65
C ASN A 7 5.09 8.15 -4.49
N ILE A 8 5.52 7.30 -3.54
CA ILE A 8 4.78 6.09 -3.17
C ILE A 8 3.35 6.46 -2.76
N VAL A 9 3.21 7.46 -1.88
CA VAL A 9 1.90 7.95 -1.41
C VAL A 9 1.09 8.54 -2.55
N ALA A 10 1.73 9.29 -3.45
CA ALA A 10 1.06 9.87 -4.61
C ALA A 10 0.47 8.79 -5.54
N TRP A 11 1.18 7.68 -5.75
CA TRP A 11 0.66 6.56 -6.51
C TRP A 11 -0.52 5.87 -5.83
N ALA A 12 -0.51 5.76 -4.51
CA ALA A 12 -1.65 5.22 -3.76
C ALA A 12 -2.90 6.11 -3.93
N HIS A 13 -2.74 7.44 -3.87
CA HIS A 13 -3.84 8.36 -4.15
C HIS A 13 -4.32 8.27 -5.60
N TRP A 14 -3.38 8.16 -6.54
CA TRP A 14 -3.70 7.98 -7.96
C TRP A 14 -4.54 6.72 -8.17
N ALA A 15 -4.20 5.64 -7.48
CA ALA A 15 -4.92 4.38 -7.59
C ALA A 15 -6.39 4.53 -7.17
N VAL A 16 -6.66 5.25 -6.08
CA VAL A 16 -8.06 5.50 -5.65
C VAL A 16 -8.82 6.29 -6.72
N LYS A 17 -8.21 7.33 -7.27
CA LYS A 17 -8.84 8.15 -8.33
C LYS A 17 -9.08 7.37 -9.63
N ASN A 18 -8.28 6.35 -9.86
CA ASN A 18 -8.31 5.53 -11.06
C ASN A 18 -8.69 4.07 -10.78
N LYS A 19 -9.50 3.86 -9.76
CA LYS A 19 -9.85 2.51 -9.29
C LYS A 19 -10.49 1.63 -10.37
N ALA A 20 -11.12 2.23 -11.37
CA ALA A 20 -11.69 1.48 -12.50
C ALA A 20 -10.62 0.74 -13.34
N HIS A 21 -9.35 1.13 -13.21
CA HIS A 21 -8.25 0.46 -13.88
C HIS A 21 -7.67 -0.72 -13.08
N PHE A 22 -8.20 -0.99 -11.90
CA PHE A 22 -7.71 -2.04 -11.01
C PHE A 22 -8.69 -3.21 -10.94
N ILE A 23 -8.15 -4.41 -10.83
CA ILE A 23 -8.91 -5.63 -10.57
C ILE A 23 -8.29 -6.34 -9.38
N TYR A 24 -9.11 -6.70 -8.41
CA TYR A 24 -8.66 -7.52 -7.29
C TYR A 24 -8.55 -8.98 -7.72
N SER A 25 -7.41 -9.60 -7.44
CA SER A 25 -7.22 -11.03 -7.65
C SER A 25 -6.12 -11.57 -6.75
N GLU A 26 -6.38 -12.69 -6.12
CA GLU A 26 -5.39 -13.48 -5.39
C GLU A 26 -4.76 -14.57 -6.27
N GLY A 27 -5.15 -14.62 -7.53
CA GLY A 27 -4.70 -15.60 -8.50
C GLY A 27 -3.28 -15.38 -9.04
N PRO A 28 -2.85 -16.17 -10.02
CA PRO A 28 -1.46 -16.16 -10.50
C PRO A 28 -1.04 -14.86 -11.16
N LYS A 29 -2.00 -13.99 -11.55
CA LYS A 29 -1.69 -12.69 -12.17
C LYS A 29 -1.58 -11.54 -11.17
N ARG A 30 -1.66 -11.81 -9.88
CA ARG A 30 -1.71 -10.77 -8.83
C ARG A 30 -0.53 -9.80 -8.83
N MET A 31 0.62 -10.23 -9.33
CA MET A 31 1.85 -9.42 -9.41
C MET A 31 2.22 -9.03 -10.84
N SER A 32 1.37 -9.30 -11.81
CA SER A 32 1.69 -9.13 -13.24
C SER A 32 1.96 -7.69 -13.66
N ALA A 33 1.46 -6.71 -12.94
CA ALA A 33 1.70 -5.29 -13.25
C ALA A 33 3.08 -4.80 -12.82
N ILE A 34 3.75 -5.51 -11.92
CA ILE A 34 5.10 -5.16 -11.48
C ILE A 34 6.09 -5.38 -12.64
N GLY A 35 6.88 -4.36 -12.94
CA GLY A 35 7.81 -4.41 -14.07
C GLY A 35 7.22 -3.93 -15.40
N VAL A 36 5.95 -3.52 -15.43
CA VAL A 36 5.28 -3.10 -16.67
C VAL A 36 5.20 -1.58 -16.75
N TRP A 37 5.97 -1.02 -17.67
CA TRP A 37 5.93 0.41 -18.00
C TRP A 37 6.10 0.59 -19.52
N PRO A 38 5.32 1.44 -20.22
CA PRO A 38 4.19 2.23 -19.68
C PRO A 38 3.07 1.38 -19.09
N LEU A 39 2.21 2.00 -18.28
CA LEU A 39 1.13 1.29 -17.62
C LEU A 39 0.22 0.60 -18.63
N LYS A 40 -0.17 -0.60 -18.30
CA LYS A 40 -1.19 -1.37 -19.03
C LYS A 40 -2.34 -1.70 -18.08
N PHE A 41 -3.54 -1.62 -18.58
CA PHE A 41 -4.75 -1.86 -17.79
C PHE A 41 -5.45 -3.14 -18.25
N PRO A 42 -6.13 -3.84 -17.36
CA PRO A 42 -6.24 -3.54 -15.94
C PRO A 42 -4.96 -3.86 -15.17
N ILE A 43 -4.78 -3.19 -14.01
CA ILE A 43 -3.76 -3.54 -13.04
C ILE A 43 -4.38 -4.58 -12.10
N THR A 44 -3.91 -5.80 -12.17
CA THR A 44 -4.42 -6.91 -11.37
C THR A 44 -3.56 -7.10 -10.14
N ALA A 45 -4.15 -7.09 -8.95
CA ALA A 45 -3.42 -7.22 -7.70
C ALA A 45 -4.32 -7.66 -6.55
N ASP A 46 -3.75 -8.29 -5.54
CA ASP A 46 -4.35 -8.38 -4.21
C ASP A 46 -3.79 -7.25 -3.32
N CYS A 47 -4.05 -7.30 -2.02
CA CYS A 47 -3.62 -6.24 -1.10
C CYS A 47 -2.11 -6.06 -1.04
N SER A 48 -1.36 -7.14 -0.89
CA SER A 48 0.11 -7.08 -0.79
C SER A 48 0.77 -6.81 -2.14
N ALA A 49 0.17 -7.27 -3.23
CA ALA A 49 0.64 -6.97 -4.58
C ALA A 49 0.48 -5.48 -4.92
N ALA A 50 -0.65 -4.87 -4.55
CA ALA A 50 -0.86 -3.44 -4.74
C ALA A 50 0.14 -2.62 -3.91
N PHE A 51 0.36 -3.00 -2.65
CA PHE A 51 1.36 -2.37 -1.80
C PHE A 51 2.76 -2.43 -2.44
N THR A 52 3.15 -3.61 -2.92
CA THR A 52 4.43 -3.83 -3.60
C THR A 52 4.53 -3.00 -4.88
N TRP A 53 3.43 -2.90 -5.64
CA TRP A 53 3.37 -2.12 -6.86
C TRP A 53 3.64 -0.62 -6.63
N TYR A 54 3.08 -0.04 -5.55
CA TYR A 54 3.34 1.37 -5.21
C TYR A 54 4.83 1.62 -4.97
N TYR A 55 5.52 0.71 -4.31
CA TYR A 55 6.96 0.80 -4.07
C TYR A 55 7.75 0.65 -5.36
N TRP A 56 7.41 -0.36 -6.16
CA TRP A 56 8.08 -0.59 -7.43
C TRP A 56 7.99 0.61 -8.38
N ILE A 57 6.78 1.13 -8.60
CA ILE A 57 6.56 2.20 -9.59
C ILE A 57 7.19 3.52 -9.13
N ALA A 58 7.33 3.73 -7.85
CA ALA A 58 8.02 4.87 -7.28
C ALA A 58 9.55 4.73 -7.30
N GLY A 59 10.08 3.59 -7.71
CA GLY A 59 11.51 3.33 -7.80
C GLY A 59 12.16 2.92 -6.49
N ALA A 60 11.39 2.55 -5.49
CA ALA A 60 11.89 2.10 -4.19
C ALA A 60 12.31 0.63 -4.20
N ARG A 61 13.05 0.22 -3.18
CA ARG A 61 13.42 -1.19 -2.97
C ARG A 61 12.16 -2.02 -2.72
N ASP A 62 12.17 -3.28 -3.18
CA ASP A 62 11.09 -4.23 -2.92
C ASP A 62 10.86 -4.40 -1.41
N PRO A 63 9.68 -4.06 -0.89
CA PRO A 63 9.39 -4.22 0.53
C PRO A 63 9.37 -5.68 0.99
N ASN A 64 9.22 -6.63 0.07
CA ASN A 64 9.31 -8.06 0.36
C ASN A 64 10.78 -8.56 0.38
N ASN A 65 11.74 -7.72 -0.02
CA ASN A 65 13.15 -8.07 -0.15
C ASN A 65 13.41 -9.25 -1.09
N LEU A 66 12.63 -9.35 -2.15
CA LEU A 66 12.71 -10.43 -3.15
C LEU A 66 13.12 -9.93 -4.54
N GLY A 67 13.56 -8.65 -4.64
CA GLY A 67 13.99 -8.07 -5.89
C GLY A 67 12.90 -7.98 -6.96
N TYR A 68 11.66 -7.81 -6.55
CA TYR A 68 10.50 -7.74 -7.44
C TYR A 68 10.38 -8.96 -8.37
N ASN A 69 10.56 -10.14 -7.78
CA ASN A 69 10.47 -11.42 -8.50
C ASN A 69 9.03 -11.90 -8.73
N HIS A 70 8.02 -11.05 -8.52
CA HIS A 70 6.59 -11.35 -8.62
C HIS A 70 6.08 -12.30 -7.52
N GLU A 71 6.82 -12.38 -6.43
CA GLU A 71 6.42 -13.10 -5.23
C GLU A 71 6.35 -12.13 -4.05
N GLY A 72 5.86 -12.63 -2.95
CA GLY A 72 5.69 -11.83 -1.75
C GLY A 72 4.22 -11.81 -1.31
N PHE A 73 4.02 -11.51 -0.04
CA PHE A 73 2.70 -11.46 0.59
C PHE A 73 2.82 -10.76 1.94
N THR A 74 1.76 -10.71 2.72
CA THR A 74 1.80 -10.05 4.04
C THR A 74 2.87 -10.63 4.95
N GLY A 75 3.13 -11.94 4.86
CA GLY A 75 4.17 -12.61 5.66
C GLY A 75 5.58 -12.13 5.35
N THR A 76 5.92 -11.94 4.08
CA THR A 76 7.24 -11.41 3.71
C THR A 76 7.38 -9.93 4.10
N LEU A 77 6.30 -9.15 4.02
CA LEU A 77 6.29 -7.78 4.51
C LEU A 77 6.56 -7.73 6.01
N LEU A 78 5.88 -8.58 6.79
CA LEU A 78 6.10 -8.70 8.24
C LEU A 78 7.52 -9.11 8.60
N SER A 79 8.16 -9.95 7.79
CA SER A 79 9.52 -10.43 8.03
C SER A 79 10.57 -9.37 7.74
N HIS A 80 10.32 -8.43 6.83
CA HIS A 80 11.34 -7.50 6.34
C HIS A 80 11.09 -6.05 6.75
N GLY A 81 9.86 -5.68 7.12
CA GLY A 81 9.55 -4.34 7.60
C GLY A 81 10.05 -4.13 9.03
N VAL A 82 10.43 -2.89 9.34
CA VAL A 82 10.72 -2.50 10.72
C VAL A 82 9.40 -2.26 11.45
N HIS A 83 9.18 -2.96 12.55
CA HIS A 83 7.99 -2.78 13.37
C HIS A 83 8.08 -1.45 14.11
N ILE A 84 7.06 -0.62 13.98
CA ILE A 84 7.00 0.70 14.62
C ILE A 84 5.70 0.85 15.41
N PRO A 85 5.69 1.64 16.49
CA PRO A 85 4.43 1.93 17.19
C PRO A 85 3.56 2.89 16.37
N ILE A 86 2.24 2.85 16.60
CA ILE A 86 1.29 3.72 15.89
C ILE A 86 1.66 5.21 16.01
N THR A 87 2.28 5.61 17.12
CA THR A 87 2.69 7.00 17.36
C THR A 87 3.81 7.48 16.44
N GLU A 88 4.51 6.57 15.76
CA GLU A 88 5.60 6.89 14.83
C GLU A 88 5.22 6.71 13.36
N VAL A 89 3.98 6.27 13.09
CA VAL A 89 3.52 6.01 11.72
C VAL A 89 3.46 7.30 10.91
N VAL A 90 3.95 7.24 9.68
CA VAL A 90 3.90 8.35 8.71
C VAL A 90 3.40 7.83 7.36
N PRO A 91 2.92 8.72 6.47
CA PRO A 91 2.52 8.29 5.12
C PRO A 91 3.64 7.53 4.40
N GLY A 92 3.27 6.45 3.74
CA GLY A 92 4.19 5.51 3.08
C GLY A 92 4.47 4.25 3.89
N ASP A 93 4.16 4.25 5.19
CA ASP A 93 4.25 3.05 6.02
C ASP A 93 3.11 2.07 5.71
N ALA A 94 3.20 0.87 6.25
CA ALA A 94 2.18 -0.16 6.11
C ALA A 94 1.46 -0.43 7.43
N VAL A 95 0.21 -0.87 7.34
CA VAL A 95 -0.45 -1.59 8.42
C VAL A 95 -0.82 -2.98 7.93
N VAL A 96 -0.44 -4.00 8.70
CA VAL A 96 -0.83 -5.39 8.46
C VAL A 96 -1.81 -5.79 9.54
N TYR A 97 -2.96 -6.32 9.13
CA TYR A 97 -4.02 -6.80 10.02
C TYR A 97 -3.95 -8.32 10.12
N GLY A 98 -4.23 -8.83 11.30
CA GLY A 98 -4.37 -10.25 11.57
C GLY A 98 -3.12 -10.90 12.15
N PRO A 99 -3.28 -12.06 12.80
CA PRO A 99 -2.19 -12.80 13.43
C PRO A 99 -1.33 -13.55 12.43
N GLY A 100 -0.20 -14.05 12.89
CA GLY A 100 0.69 -14.91 12.11
C GLY A 100 1.26 -14.17 10.90
N SER A 101 1.04 -14.70 9.70
CA SER A 101 1.50 -14.08 8.45
C SER A 101 0.58 -12.96 7.94
N GLY A 102 -0.45 -12.61 8.72
CA GLY A 102 -1.37 -11.53 8.39
C GLY A 102 -2.48 -11.91 7.42
N TRP A 103 -3.53 -11.08 7.40
CA TRP A 103 -4.70 -11.27 6.53
C TRP A 103 -4.81 -10.21 5.45
N HIS A 104 -4.32 -8.99 5.75
CA HIS A 104 -4.51 -7.83 4.88
C HIS A 104 -3.44 -6.78 5.15
N VAL A 105 -3.10 -5.99 4.14
CA VAL A 105 -2.20 -4.85 4.27
C VAL A 105 -2.78 -3.63 3.59
N GLY A 106 -2.65 -2.46 4.24
CA GLY A 106 -2.95 -1.17 3.65
C GLY A 106 -1.72 -0.27 3.68
N ILE A 107 -1.65 0.68 2.75
CA ILE A 107 -0.61 1.70 2.76
C ILE A 107 -1.14 2.96 3.43
N VAL A 108 -0.38 3.49 4.38
CA VAL A 108 -0.73 4.72 5.10
C VAL A 108 -0.56 5.93 4.17
N VAL A 109 -1.58 6.77 4.10
CA VAL A 109 -1.56 7.98 3.26
C VAL A 109 -1.79 9.28 4.05
N GLU A 110 -2.46 9.22 5.21
CA GLU A 110 -2.65 10.37 6.09
C GLU A 110 -2.57 9.92 7.54
N VAL A 111 -2.03 10.79 8.39
CA VAL A 111 -1.95 10.54 9.83
C VAL A 111 -2.42 11.78 10.58
N HIS A 112 -3.42 11.61 11.45
CA HIS A 112 -4.01 12.64 12.29
C HIS A 112 -4.03 12.13 13.74
N GLY A 113 -2.87 12.18 14.41
CA GLY A 113 -2.71 11.56 15.73
C GLY A 113 -2.87 10.04 15.63
N ALA A 114 -3.83 9.46 16.37
CA ALA A 114 -4.13 8.04 16.32
C ALA A 114 -5.07 7.66 15.15
N ASP A 115 -5.61 8.64 14.43
CA ASP A 115 -6.46 8.39 13.27
C ASP A 115 -5.59 8.28 12.02
N VAL A 116 -5.49 7.07 11.50
CA VAL A 116 -4.61 6.72 10.37
C VAL A 116 -5.46 6.33 9.18
N LEU A 117 -5.27 7.01 8.05
CA LEU A 117 -5.96 6.69 6.81
C LEU A 117 -5.04 5.89 5.90
N THR A 118 -5.59 4.83 5.32
CA THR A 118 -4.88 3.98 4.36
C THR A 118 -5.56 4.01 3.00
N VAL A 119 -4.81 3.58 1.99
CA VAL A 119 -5.37 3.03 0.75
C VAL A 119 -5.26 1.51 0.85
N SER A 120 -6.40 0.85 0.69
CA SER A 120 -6.51 -0.60 0.76
C SER A 120 -7.01 -1.16 -0.56
N HIS A 121 -6.46 -2.30 -0.94
CA HIS A 121 -6.89 -3.05 -2.11
C HIS A 121 -7.46 -4.39 -1.64
N GLY A 122 -8.76 -4.41 -1.37
CA GLY A 122 -9.52 -5.60 -0.98
C GLY A 122 -10.44 -6.06 -2.11
N GLN A 123 -11.55 -6.71 -1.78
CA GLN A 123 -12.42 -7.31 -2.78
C GLN A 123 -13.53 -6.39 -3.31
N MET A 124 -13.81 -5.28 -2.64
CA MET A 124 -14.99 -4.46 -2.94
C MET A 124 -14.64 -3.01 -3.22
N GLY A 125 -14.79 -2.61 -4.49
CA GLY A 125 -14.67 -1.21 -4.88
C GLY A 125 -13.28 -0.61 -4.79
N ASP A 126 -12.28 -1.40 -5.07
CA ASP A 126 -10.89 -1.09 -4.79
C ASP A 126 -10.09 -0.54 -5.96
N PRO A 127 -8.98 0.14 -5.66
CA PRO A 127 -8.49 0.56 -4.34
C PRO A 127 -9.33 1.66 -3.71
N SER A 128 -9.37 1.72 -2.38
CA SER A 128 -10.23 2.66 -1.66
C SER A 128 -9.57 3.17 -0.37
N TYR A 129 -10.05 4.32 0.12
CA TYR A 129 -9.63 4.85 1.42
C TYR A 129 -10.31 4.09 2.55
N VAL A 130 -9.51 3.66 3.52
CA VAL A 130 -9.98 2.90 4.69
C VAL A 130 -9.26 3.41 5.94
N TRP A 131 -10.01 3.81 6.95
CA TRP A 131 -9.44 4.18 8.25
C TRP A 131 -8.94 2.94 8.99
N VAL A 132 -7.79 3.07 9.63
CA VAL A 132 -7.35 2.09 10.63
C VAL A 132 -8.16 2.38 11.90
N ASN A 133 -9.07 1.50 12.26
CA ASN A 133 -10.05 1.71 13.31
C ASN A 133 -11.05 2.84 12.98
N GLN A 134 -12.09 2.96 13.78
CA GLN A 134 -13.05 4.06 13.69
C GLN A 134 -12.34 5.36 14.06
N PRO A 135 -12.33 6.38 13.19
CA PRO A 135 -11.69 7.65 13.52
C PRO A 135 -12.44 8.35 14.66
N LYS A 136 -11.68 9.03 15.54
CA LYS A 136 -12.20 9.66 16.75
C LYS A 136 -12.08 11.19 16.74
N THR A 137 -11.12 11.72 16.01
CA THR A 137 -10.75 13.15 16.05
C THR A 137 -10.97 13.87 14.73
N VAL A 138 -11.18 13.13 13.65
CA VAL A 138 -11.41 13.69 12.32
C VAL A 138 -12.69 13.14 11.72
N PRO A 139 -13.34 13.88 10.78
CA PRO A 139 -14.48 13.35 10.06
C PRO A 139 -14.13 12.09 9.27
N THR A 140 -15.06 11.15 9.18
CA THR A 140 -14.88 9.91 8.43
C THR A 140 -14.75 10.12 6.94
N ARG A 141 -15.31 11.20 6.41
CA ARG A 141 -15.39 11.51 4.98
C ARG A 141 -16.10 10.42 4.16
N GLY A 142 -16.97 9.64 4.83
CA GLY A 142 -17.68 8.54 4.18
C GLY A 142 -16.85 7.28 3.96
N TYR A 143 -15.63 7.24 4.46
CA TYR A 143 -14.77 6.07 4.31
C TYR A 143 -15.11 5.02 5.36
N SER A 144 -14.92 3.74 5.01
CA SER A 144 -15.02 2.64 5.95
C SER A 144 -13.78 2.58 6.86
N HIS A 145 -13.83 1.70 7.84
CA HIS A 145 -12.69 1.44 8.72
C HIS A 145 -12.44 -0.05 8.85
N ASP A 146 -11.20 -0.41 9.16
CA ASP A 146 -10.79 -1.78 9.42
C ASP A 146 -10.21 -1.85 10.84
N GLY A 147 -10.95 -2.46 11.75
CA GLY A 147 -10.55 -2.62 13.15
C GLY A 147 -10.01 -3.99 13.50
N ARG A 148 -9.74 -4.83 12.50
CA ARG A 148 -9.23 -6.19 12.77
C ARG A 148 -7.91 -6.15 13.52
N GLN A 149 -7.73 -7.08 14.45
CA GLN A 149 -6.56 -7.16 15.32
C GLN A 149 -5.84 -8.50 15.14
N PRO A 150 -4.53 -8.56 15.45
CA PRO A 150 -3.67 -7.43 15.79
C PRO A 150 -3.38 -6.52 14.59
N GLN A 151 -2.93 -5.30 14.86
CA GLN A 151 -2.47 -4.35 13.85
C GLN A 151 -0.97 -4.17 14.02
N THR A 152 -0.21 -4.45 12.97
CA THR A 152 1.24 -4.29 12.96
C THR A 152 1.61 -3.20 11.97
N PHE A 153 2.26 -2.15 12.46
CA PHE A 153 2.73 -1.06 11.60
C PHE A 153 4.18 -1.32 11.21
N LEU A 154 4.47 -1.14 9.92
CA LEU A 154 5.78 -1.48 9.34
C LEU A 154 6.33 -0.31 8.54
N ARG A 155 7.63 -0.12 8.63
CA ARG A 155 8.37 0.82 7.80
C ARG A 155 9.39 0.09 6.94
N PHE A 156 9.47 0.50 5.68
CA PHE A 156 10.42 -0.03 4.70
C PHE A 156 11.33 1.08 4.19
N PRO A 157 12.54 0.72 3.70
CA PRO A 157 13.38 1.71 3.01
C PRO A 157 12.66 2.31 1.80
N THR A 158 12.71 3.63 1.66
CA THR A 158 12.03 4.36 0.58
C THR A 158 12.99 5.12 -0.33
N GLY A 159 14.30 4.96 -0.14
CA GLY A 159 15.29 5.53 -1.06
C GLY A 159 15.14 4.94 -2.47
N ALA A 160 15.34 5.79 -3.50
CA ALA A 160 15.27 5.34 -4.87
C ALA A 160 16.43 4.39 -5.21
N VAL A 161 16.13 3.22 -5.77
CA VAL A 161 17.11 2.22 -6.21
C VAL A 161 16.96 1.87 -7.70
N ALA A 162 15.91 2.41 -8.35
CA ALA A 162 15.58 2.11 -9.75
C ALA A 162 14.91 3.33 -10.39
N THR A 163 14.41 3.17 -11.61
CA THR A 163 13.68 4.22 -12.33
C THR A 163 12.47 4.68 -11.51
N VAL A 164 12.37 5.99 -11.33
CA VAL A 164 11.28 6.62 -10.60
C VAL A 164 10.20 7.06 -11.59
N HIS A 165 8.98 6.57 -11.41
CA HIS A 165 7.83 7.04 -12.16
C HIS A 165 6.95 7.86 -11.23
N THR A 166 6.40 8.97 -11.72
CA THR A 166 5.46 9.80 -10.98
C THR A 166 4.08 9.67 -11.59
N PRO A 167 3.00 9.74 -10.78
CA PRO A 167 1.67 9.69 -11.35
C PRO A 167 1.42 10.85 -12.33
N PRO A 168 0.63 10.62 -13.37
CA PRO A 168 0.22 11.72 -14.25
C PRO A 168 -0.51 12.80 -13.46
N THR A 169 -0.21 14.05 -13.75
CA THR A 169 -0.86 15.19 -13.10
C THR A 169 -2.25 15.45 -13.68
N LYS A 170 -2.61 14.71 -14.73
CA LYS A 170 -3.97 14.58 -15.26
C LYS A 170 -4.04 13.93 -16.60
#